data_665948a423b9db18e661f57d05644817
#
_entry.id   665948a423b9db18e661f57d05644817
#
_cell.length_a   1.000
_cell.length_b   1.000
_cell.length_c   1.000
_cell.angle_alpha   90.00
_cell.angle_beta   90.00
_cell.angle_gamma   90.00
#
_symmetry.space_group_name_H-M   'P 1'
#
loop_
_entity.id
_entity.type
_entity.pdbx_description
1 polymer ?
#
loop_
_entity_poly.entity_id
_entity_poly.type
_entity_poly.pdbx_seq_one_letter_code
_entity_poly.pdbx_strand_id
1 'polypeptide(L)'
;MNPGQAILFTAIGGLIALLVAGIVAAVIASALRRSTQRQLDSQLKAQKDLYEEQVRTLKISLQEQQEQQRDALTTLLSQRPPEAPVIVPAAPVVSENGPGPDVIALRERLAADKNARGANLRKAVLRGFDLSGADLRDANLKGANLQEADLSGADLRGATLAGADLKRAALVGANLAGADLTGADLNHAALNGADLTGADLNQADLAGMILDEATHIDQKWRTAWEIVNHGAAGRDLSRADLRDADLWGADLRAARLWETDLSAARLTRADLRRARLAKARIDDQTQLDPKWRLTWEIVNRGAAGRDLREIDLSEADLGRADLSRASLTKANLSRADLTNADLSGANLSGANLSRTTLVAADAREANLSGVNLNGADLSKADFSRAKMSWADLRNTVVTELTQIDPKWRLVWEIVNQGAMQRDLSRADLAGANLREANLNGADLRAAKLWLADLGGADLRRANLRHTDLRESNLVGADLRETNL
;
A
#
# COMPACT_ATOMS: atom_id res chain seq x y z
N MET A 1 71.55 -33.17 1.98
CA MET A 1 70.11 -33.12 2.21
C MET A 1 69.47 -34.32 1.52
N ASN A 2 68.69 -35.11 2.22
CA ASN A 2 68.04 -36.31 1.72
C ASN A 2 66.95 -35.89 0.70
N PRO A 3 66.80 -36.51 -0.46
CA PRO A 3 65.78 -36.10 -1.48
C PRO A 3 64.37 -35.98 -0.97
N GLY A 4 64.02 -36.75 0.08
CA GLY A 4 62.71 -36.62 0.70
C GLY A 4 62.44 -35.34 1.50
N GLN A 5 63.50 -34.69 2.00
CA GLN A 5 63.37 -33.40 2.69
C GLN A 5 63.18 -32.22 1.69
N ALA A 6 63.74 -32.31 0.50
CA ALA A 6 63.58 -31.28 -0.53
C ALA A 6 62.14 -31.26 -1.09
N ILE A 7 61.50 -32.43 -1.24
CA ILE A 7 60.10 -32.55 -1.70
C ILE A 7 59.14 -32.02 -0.63
N LEU A 8 59.43 -32.26 0.65
CA LEU A 8 58.60 -31.78 1.75
C LEU A 8 58.64 -30.24 1.88
N PHE A 9 59.85 -29.62 1.70
CA PHE A 9 60.01 -28.15 1.73
C PHE A 9 59.33 -27.46 0.56
N THR A 10 59.35 -28.04 -0.65
CA THR A 10 58.65 -27.49 -1.82
C THR A 10 57.13 -27.63 -1.68
N ALA A 11 56.62 -28.72 -1.14
CA ALA A 11 55.18 -28.89 -0.88
C ALA A 11 54.66 -27.93 0.20
N ILE A 12 55.39 -27.74 1.30
CA ILE A 12 55.02 -26.78 2.37
C ILE A 12 55.10 -25.35 1.86
N GLY A 13 56.11 -24.99 1.06
CA GLY A 13 56.24 -23.66 0.43
C GLY A 13 55.09 -23.36 -0.52
N GLY A 14 54.65 -24.34 -1.31
CA GLY A 14 53.47 -24.21 -2.19
C GLY A 14 52.18 -24.05 -1.42
N LEU A 15 51.98 -24.77 -0.30
CA LEU A 15 50.79 -24.65 0.54
C LEU A 15 50.72 -23.28 1.23
N ILE A 16 51.84 -22.79 1.72
CA ILE A 16 51.94 -21.46 2.36
C ILE A 16 51.65 -20.36 1.32
N ALA A 17 52.18 -20.47 0.10
CA ALA A 17 51.89 -19.51 -0.96
C ALA A 17 50.41 -19.45 -1.36
N LEU A 18 49.72 -20.60 -1.42
CA LEU A 18 48.28 -20.68 -1.69
C LEU A 18 47.45 -20.10 -0.54
N LEU A 19 47.83 -20.33 0.71
CA LEU A 19 47.16 -19.78 1.88
C LEU A 19 47.33 -18.27 1.95
N VAL A 20 48.51 -17.74 1.68
CA VAL A 20 48.78 -16.28 1.60
C VAL A 20 48.01 -15.64 0.46
N ALA A 21 47.96 -16.25 -0.72
CA ALA A 21 47.19 -15.77 -1.85
C ALA A 21 45.68 -15.74 -1.55
N GLY A 22 45.16 -16.75 -0.86
CA GLY A 22 43.77 -16.80 -0.41
C GLY A 22 43.43 -15.71 0.60
N ILE A 23 44.30 -15.46 1.58
CA ILE A 23 44.13 -14.37 2.57
C ILE A 23 44.18 -12.99 1.88
N VAL A 24 45.15 -12.78 0.98
CA VAL A 24 45.26 -11.51 0.23
C VAL A 24 44.03 -11.27 -0.63
N ALA A 25 43.52 -12.29 -1.33
CA ALA A 25 42.30 -12.18 -2.11
C ALA A 25 41.08 -11.87 -1.25
N ALA A 26 40.95 -12.49 -0.06
CA ALA A 26 39.88 -12.21 0.88
C ALA A 26 39.94 -10.78 1.46
N VAL A 27 41.15 -10.30 1.76
CA VAL A 27 41.37 -8.91 2.22
C VAL A 27 41.02 -7.89 1.14
N ILE A 28 41.46 -8.13 -0.10
CA ILE A 28 41.13 -7.27 -1.25
C ILE A 28 39.64 -7.27 -1.52
N ALA A 29 38.97 -8.43 -1.51
CA ALA A 29 37.53 -8.52 -1.70
C ALA A 29 36.74 -7.81 -0.57
N SER A 30 37.25 -7.90 0.68
CA SER A 30 36.63 -7.18 1.81
C SER A 30 36.84 -5.66 1.74
N ALA A 31 37.99 -5.23 1.24
CA ALA A 31 38.31 -3.81 1.04
C ALA A 31 37.46 -3.19 -0.10
N LEU A 32 37.30 -3.93 -1.21
CA LEU A 32 36.44 -3.53 -2.33
C LEU A 32 34.99 -3.44 -1.92
N ARG A 33 34.47 -4.40 -1.14
CA ARG A 33 33.09 -4.33 -0.61
C ARG A 33 32.89 -3.13 0.31
N ARG A 34 33.85 -2.80 1.15
CA ARG A 34 33.77 -1.61 2.02
C ARG A 34 33.86 -0.29 1.22
N SER A 35 34.64 -0.26 0.14
CA SER A 35 34.73 0.90 -0.74
C SER A 35 33.43 1.15 -1.48
N THR A 36 32.84 0.09 -2.09
CA THR A 36 31.54 0.19 -2.78
C THR A 36 30.41 0.52 -1.82
N GLN A 37 30.42 -0.05 -0.61
CA GLN A 37 29.42 0.27 0.41
C GLN A 37 29.51 1.74 0.84
N ARG A 38 30.72 2.27 1.09
CA ARG A 38 30.91 3.70 1.43
C ARG A 38 30.48 4.63 0.30
N GLN A 39 30.71 4.24 -0.94
CA GLN A 39 30.30 5.02 -2.10
C GLN A 39 28.79 5.03 -2.26
N LEU A 40 28.13 3.89 -2.02
CA LEU A 40 26.67 3.75 -2.01
C LEU A 40 26.05 4.57 -0.87
N ASP A 41 26.63 4.47 0.34
CA ASP A 41 26.15 5.21 1.52
C ASP A 41 26.30 6.74 1.32
N SER A 42 27.39 7.18 0.68
CA SER A 42 27.60 8.60 0.36
C SER A 42 26.60 9.11 -0.70
N GLN A 43 26.30 8.29 -1.73
CA GLN A 43 25.28 8.63 -2.73
C GLN A 43 23.88 8.67 -2.13
N LEU A 44 23.56 7.70 -1.26
CA LEU A 44 22.27 7.66 -0.55
C LEU A 44 22.10 8.86 0.36
N LYS A 45 23.18 9.26 1.06
CA LYS A 45 23.17 10.47 1.91
C LYS A 45 22.97 11.73 1.08
N ALA A 46 23.72 11.89 -0.02
CA ALA A 46 23.56 13.05 -0.91
C ALA A 46 22.15 13.13 -1.53
N GLN A 47 21.55 11.98 -1.87
CA GLN A 47 20.19 11.92 -2.39
C GLN A 47 19.15 12.27 -1.32
N LYS A 48 19.40 11.85 -0.08
CA LYS A 48 18.56 12.19 1.07
C LYS A 48 18.63 13.70 1.38
N ASP A 49 19.84 14.26 1.42
CA ASP A 49 20.07 15.67 1.68
C ASP A 49 19.40 16.55 0.59
N LEU A 50 19.51 16.15 -0.68
CA LEU A 50 18.83 16.81 -1.81
C LEU A 50 17.30 16.75 -1.68
N TYR A 51 16.76 15.61 -1.26
CA TYR A 51 15.33 15.44 -1.05
C TYR A 51 14.83 16.29 0.14
N GLU A 52 15.58 16.34 1.23
CA GLU A 52 15.26 17.20 2.39
C GLU A 52 15.29 18.69 2.01
N GLU A 53 16.23 19.11 1.16
CA GLU A 53 16.31 20.49 0.63
C GLU A 53 15.12 20.82 -0.29
N GLN A 54 14.71 19.87 -1.16
CA GLN A 54 13.51 20.04 -1.99
C GLN A 54 12.24 20.16 -1.15
N VAL A 55 12.09 19.32 -0.10
CA VAL A 55 10.96 19.39 0.82
C VAL A 55 10.96 20.71 1.60
N ARG A 56 12.13 21.21 2.00
CA ARG A 56 12.27 22.49 2.69
C ARG A 56 11.87 23.66 1.76
N THR A 57 12.32 23.65 0.51
CA THR A 57 11.96 24.66 -0.48
C THR A 57 10.46 24.67 -0.78
N LEU A 58 9.85 23.47 -0.92
CA LEU A 58 8.40 23.34 -1.11
C LEU A 58 7.61 23.86 0.11
N LYS A 59 8.09 23.60 1.34
CA LYS A 59 7.44 24.14 2.55
C LYS A 59 7.51 25.66 2.60
N ILE A 60 8.64 26.24 2.24
CA ILE A 60 8.82 27.69 2.21
C ILE A 60 7.88 28.31 1.17
N SER A 61 7.85 27.77 -0.07
CA SER A 61 6.96 28.26 -1.12
C SER A 61 5.47 28.14 -0.78
N LEU A 62 5.10 27.07 -0.08
CA LEU A 62 3.72 26.86 0.39
C LEU A 62 3.35 27.89 1.48
N GLN A 63 4.29 28.17 2.39
CA GLN A 63 4.10 29.15 3.45
C GLN A 63 4.02 30.58 2.88
N GLU A 64 4.86 30.92 1.92
CA GLU A 64 4.79 32.20 1.18
C GLU A 64 3.47 32.36 0.43
N GLN A 65 2.97 31.29 -0.18
CA GLN A 65 1.68 31.28 -0.87
C GLN A 65 0.50 31.47 0.11
N GLN A 66 0.59 30.86 1.30
CA GLN A 66 -0.40 31.06 2.37
C GLN A 66 -0.36 32.47 2.94
N GLU A 67 0.82 33.06 3.13
CA GLU A 67 0.98 34.45 3.55
C GLU A 67 0.43 35.42 2.50
N GLN A 68 0.73 35.21 1.22
CA GLN A 68 0.17 36.03 0.14
C GLN A 68 -1.37 35.94 0.07
N GLN A 69 -1.95 34.75 0.26
CA GLN A 69 -3.41 34.60 0.35
C GLN A 69 -3.99 35.33 1.56
N ARG A 70 -3.32 35.25 2.72
CA ARG A 70 -3.72 35.94 3.92
C ARG A 70 -3.65 37.47 3.76
N ASP A 71 -2.57 37.97 3.16
CA ASP A 71 -2.39 39.41 2.90
C ASP A 71 -3.39 39.92 1.87
N ALA A 72 -3.68 39.12 0.82
CA ALA A 72 -4.73 39.46 -0.15
C ALA A 72 -6.12 39.49 0.51
N LEU A 73 -6.42 38.56 1.43
CA LEU A 73 -7.67 38.58 2.19
C LEU A 73 -7.74 39.78 3.15
N THR A 74 -6.62 40.10 3.82
CA THR A 74 -6.54 41.25 4.72
C THR A 74 -6.70 42.57 3.94
N THR A 75 -6.12 42.67 2.75
CA THR A 75 -6.24 43.83 1.85
C THR A 75 -7.69 43.98 1.32
N LEU A 76 -8.33 42.83 0.98
CA LEU A 76 -9.75 42.84 0.59
C LEU A 76 -10.67 43.25 1.75
N LEU A 77 -10.36 42.84 2.97
CA LEU A 77 -11.12 43.21 4.17
C LEU A 77 -10.89 44.66 4.58
N SER A 78 -9.69 45.21 4.34
CA SER A 78 -9.37 46.63 4.65
C SER A 78 -9.92 47.61 3.60
N GLN A 79 -10.26 47.17 2.41
CA GLN A 79 -10.86 47.98 1.35
C GLN A 79 -12.40 48.07 1.42
N ARG A 80 -13.01 47.58 2.52
CA ARG A 80 -14.45 47.71 2.74
C ARG A 80 -14.76 49.18 3.02
N PRO A 81 -15.57 49.89 2.17
CA PRO A 81 -16.02 51.23 2.48
C PRO A 81 -16.89 51.21 3.74
N PRO A 82 -16.90 52.30 4.54
CA PRO A 82 -17.75 52.37 5.71
C PRO A 82 -19.23 52.32 5.27
N GLU A 83 -19.91 51.38 5.89
CA GLU A 83 -21.36 51.20 6.00
C GLU A 83 -22.23 51.72 4.83
N ALA A 84 -22.39 50.86 3.80
CA ALA A 84 -23.66 50.83 3.07
C ALA A 84 -24.71 50.03 3.88
N PRO A 85 -26.01 50.40 3.83
CA PRO A 85 -27.02 49.68 4.60
C PRO A 85 -26.98 48.19 4.27
N VAL A 86 -27.08 47.35 5.30
CA VAL A 86 -27.14 45.89 5.19
C VAL A 86 -28.19 45.52 4.13
N ILE A 87 -27.71 45.29 2.91
CA ILE A 87 -28.51 44.53 1.93
C ILE A 87 -28.57 43.13 2.48
N VAL A 88 -29.67 42.82 3.13
CA VAL A 88 -30.07 41.45 3.45
C VAL A 88 -29.93 40.68 2.13
N PRO A 89 -29.04 39.69 1.99
CA PRO A 89 -28.98 38.91 0.78
C PRO A 89 -30.39 38.40 0.48
N ALA A 90 -30.82 38.56 -0.77
CA ALA A 90 -32.11 38.07 -1.23
C ALA A 90 -32.35 36.69 -0.64
N ALA A 91 -33.53 36.51 -0.07
CA ALA A 91 -33.93 35.28 0.63
C ALA A 91 -33.45 34.07 -0.16
N PRO A 92 -32.76 33.11 0.47
CA PRO A 92 -32.32 31.91 -0.22
C PRO A 92 -33.53 31.28 -0.90
N VAL A 93 -33.36 30.82 -2.13
CA VAL A 93 -34.37 30.16 -2.93
C VAL A 93 -35.04 29.12 -2.05
N VAL A 94 -36.27 29.40 -1.68
CA VAL A 94 -37.12 28.54 -0.84
C VAL A 94 -37.35 27.27 -1.64
N SER A 95 -36.89 26.11 -1.11
CA SER A 95 -37.30 24.82 -1.63
C SER A 95 -38.84 24.75 -1.57
N GLU A 96 -39.48 23.98 -2.47
CA GLU A 96 -40.95 23.86 -2.62
C GLU A 96 -41.72 23.48 -1.32
N ASN A 97 -41.03 23.18 -0.22
CA ASN A 97 -41.54 23.10 1.15
C ASN A 97 -40.94 24.28 1.93
N GLY A 98 -41.59 25.44 1.92
CA GLY A 98 -41.09 26.69 2.52
C GLY A 98 -40.40 26.52 3.88
N PRO A 99 -39.63 27.52 4.36
CA PRO A 99 -39.00 27.44 5.67
C PRO A 99 -40.11 27.17 6.67
N GLY A 100 -39.96 26.05 7.44
CA GLY A 100 -40.93 25.74 8.48
C GLY A 100 -41.10 26.96 9.41
N PRO A 101 -42.23 27.12 10.07
CA PRO A 101 -42.54 28.29 10.89
C PRO A 101 -41.47 28.62 11.93
N ASP A 102 -40.64 27.64 12.28
CA ASP A 102 -39.56 27.77 13.25
C ASP A 102 -38.37 28.62 12.81
N VAL A 103 -38.06 28.77 11.49
CA VAL A 103 -36.95 29.60 11.05
C VAL A 103 -37.19 31.09 11.23
N ILE A 104 -38.45 31.55 11.06
CA ILE A 104 -38.84 32.94 11.32
C ILE A 104 -38.77 33.22 12.83
N ALA A 105 -39.40 32.33 13.64
CA ALA A 105 -39.34 32.41 15.09
C ALA A 105 -37.88 32.33 15.63
N LEU A 106 -37.01 31.56 14.95
CA LEU A 106 -35.58 31.49 15.28
C LEU A 106 -34.90 32.86 15.09
N ARG A 107 -35.14 33.55 13.98
CA ARG A 107 -34.57 34.89 13.76
C ARG A 107 -34.96 35.88 14.85
N GLU A 108 -36.19 35.88 15.24
CA GLU A 108 -36.71 36.77 16.31
C GLU A 108 -36.06 36.40 17.66
N ARG A 109 -35.99 35.12 18.00
CA ARG A 109 -35.36 34.63 19.25
C ARG A 109 -33.85 34.91 19.29
N LEU A 110 -33.15 34.67 18.21
CA LEU A 110 -31.72 34.97 18.11
C LEU A 110 -31.43 36.47 18.20
N ALA A 111 -32.28 37.30 17.62
CA ALA A 111 -32.16 38.75 17.72
C ALA A 111 -32.43 39.26 19.16
N ALA A 112 -33.27 38.56 19.92
CA ALA A 112 -33.65 38.96 21.29
C ALA A 112 -32.63 38.49 22.34
N ASP A 113 -32.27 37.21 22.35
CA ASP A 113 -31.50 36.60 23.44
C ASP A 113 -30.58 35.45 23.03
N LYS A 114 -30.39 35.23 21.73
CA LYS A 114 -29.61 34.10 21.15
C LYS A 114 -30.12 32.70 21.63
N ASN A 115 -31.36 32.58 22.05
CA ASN A 115 -31.93 31.34 22.58
C ASN A 115 -32.72 30.57 21.51
N ALA A 116 -32.22 29.42 21.11
CA ALA A 116 -32.85 28.47 20.21
C ALA A 116 -32.90 27.06 20.80
N ARG A 117 -32.88 26.94 22.12
CA ARG A 117 -32.91 25.66 22.82
C ARG A 117 -34.19 24.88 22.46
N GLY A 118 -34.00 23.57 22.10
CA GLY A 118 -35.07 22.68 21.71
C GLY A 118 -35.80 23.07 20.42
N ALA A 119 -35.31 24.06 19.66
CA ALA A 119 -35.92 24.48 18.41
C ALA A 119 -35.95 23.35 17.39
N ASN A 120 -37.08 23.22 16.65
CA ASN A 120 -37.17 22.30 15.53
C ASN A 120 -36.71 22.97 14.25
N LEU A 121 -35.43 22.71 13.90
CA LEU A 121 -34.72 23.27 12.74
C LEU A 121 -34.40 22.18 11.71
N ARG A 122 -35.16 21.08 11.73
CA ARG A 122 -35.00 19.97 10.81
C ARG A 122 -35.07 20.44 9.35
N LYS A 123 -34.04 20.11 8.56
CA LYS A 123 -33.91 20.53 7.16
C LYS A 123 -33.92 22.05 6.93
N ALA A 124 -33.74 22.84 7.97
CA ALA A 124 -33.72 24.31 7.84
C ALA A 124 -32.52 24.75 6.96
N VAL A 125 -32.73 25.80 6.18
CA VAL A 125 -31.69 26.44 5.37
C VAL A 125 -31.08 27.57 6.19
N LEU A 126 -29.93 27.28 6.82
CA LEU A 126 -29.21 28.16 7.73
C LEU A 126 -27.79 28.49 7.20
N ARG A 127 -27.59 28.37 5.89
CA ARG A 127 -26.32 28.66 5.27
C ARG A 127 -25.88 30.12 5.54
N GLY A 128 -24.66 30.27 6.06
CA GLY A 128 -24.07 31.57 6.37
C GLY A 128 -24.77 32.33 7.52
N PHE A 129 -25.65 31.65 8.31
CA PHE A 129 -26.30 32.27 9.48
C PHE A 129 -25.26 32.53 10.58
N ASP A 130 -25.42 33.68 11.27
CA ASP A 130 -24.76 33.95 12.52
C ASP A 130 -25.51 33.29 13.68
N LEU A 131 -24.99 32.19 14.16
CA LEU A 131 -25.46 31.45 15.34
C LEU A 131 -24.39 31.47 16.45
N SER A 132 -23.44 32.41 16.37
CA SER A 132 -22.34 32.51 17.32
C SER A 132 -22.85 32.74 18.75
N GLY A 133 -22.38 31.91 19.70
CA GLY A 133 -22.77 31.93 21.10
C GLY A 133 -24.26 31.59 21.35
N ALA A 134 -24.99 31.04 20.36
CA ALA A 134 -26.39 30.68 20.51
C ALA A 134 -26.57 29.45 21.44
N ASP A 135 -27.62 29.45 22.24
CA ASP A 135 -28.09 28.28 22.99
C ASP A 135 -28.94 27.40 22.08
N LEU A 136 -28.31 26.35 21.52
CA LEU A 136 -28.92 25.36 20.62
C LEU A 136 -29.03 23.98 21.31
N ARG A 137 -28.96 23.94 22.64
CA ARG A 137 -29.11 22.68 23.38
C ARG A 137 -30.37 21.97 23.02
N ASP A 138 -30.30 20.68 22.84
CA ASP A 138 -31.41 19.80 22.51
C ASP A 138 -32.15 20.19 21.21
N ALA A 139 -31.63 21.08 20.37
CA ALA A 139 -32.24 21.51 19.12
C ALA A 139 -32.19 20.37 18.07
N ASN A 140 -33.25 20.27 17.26
CA ASN A 140 -33.31 19.32 16.16
C ASN A 140 -32.87 19.98 14.84
N LEU A 141 -31.61 19.79 14.49
CA LEU A 141 -30.97 20.28 13.26
C LEU A 141 -30.82 19.17 12.22
N LYS A 142 -31.54 18.07 12.33
CA LYS A 142 -31.42 16.91 11.43
C LYS A 142 -31.54 17.32 9.96
N GLY A 143 -30.50 17.06 9.17
CA GLY A 143 -30.45 17.39 7.74
C GLY A 143 -30.50 18.88 7.45
N ALA A 144 -30.22 19.76 8.41
CA ALA A 144 -30.13 21.20 8.19
C ALA A 144 -28.95 21.57 7.30
N ASN A 145 -29.09 22.59 6.46
CA ASN A 145 -27.98 23.19 5.72
C ASN A 145 -27.38 24.32 6.54
N LEU A 146 -26.24 24.03 7.15
CA LEU A 146 -25.40 24.94 7.98
C LEU A 146 -24.09 25.31 7.29
N GLN A 147 -24.02 25.15 5.96
CA GLN A 147 -22.81 25.51 5.21
C GLN A 147 -22.38 26.94 5.53
N GLU A 148 -21.09 27.12 5.83
CA GLU A 148 -20.51 28.44 6.11
C GLU A 148 -21.20 29.20 7.27
N ALA A 149 -22.05 28.56 8.08
CA ALA A 149 -22.67 29.18 9.24
C ALA A 149 -21.62 29.43 10.34
N ASP A 150 -21.79 30.52 11.10
CA ASP A 150 -20.99 30.81 12.30
C ASP A 150 -21.69 30.26 13.53
N LEU A 151 -21.15 29.19 14.09
CA LEU A 151 -21.58 28.51 15.32
C LEU A 151 -20.51 28.68 16.40
N SER A 152 -19.59 29.64 16.28
CA SER A 152 -18.52 29.86 17.21
C SER A 152 -19.04 30.11 18.64
N GLY A 153 -18.55 29.32 19.60
CA GLY A 153 -18.99 29.40 20.99
C GLY A 153 -20.43 29.00 21.25
N ALA A 154 -21.15 28.46 20.25
CA ALA A 154 -22.54 27.99 20.46
C ALA A 154 -22.58 26.76 21.37
N ASP A 155 -23.66 26.64 22.13
CA ASP A 155 -23.96 25.48 22.99
C ASP A 155 -24.91 24.51 22.25
N LEU A 156 -24.35 23.44 21.70
CA LEU A 156 -25.03 22.41 20.91
C LEU A 156 -25.21 21.09 21.70
N ARG A 157 -25.02 21.10 23.02
CA ARG A 157 -25.12 19.87 23.82
C ARG A 157 -26.44 19.15 23.61
N GLY A 158 -26.34 17.85 23.29
CA GLY A 158 -27.52 17.00 23.03
C GLY A 158 -28.32 17.39 21.77
N ALA A 159 -27.82 18.31 20.94
CA ALA A 159 -28.49 18.65 19.68
C ALA A 159 -28.39 17.48 18.68
N THR A 160 -29.44 17.34 17.83
CA THR A 160 -29.47 16.36 16.75
C THR A 160 -29.06 17.01 15.43
N LEU A 161 -27.85 16.73 14.97
CA LEU A 161 -27.28 17.23 13.71
C LEU A 161 -27.12 16.10 12.66
N ALA A 162 -27.84 14.98 12.85
CA ALA A 162 -27.74 13.83 11.97
C ALA A 162 -27.99 14.21 10.51
N GLY A 163 -27.00 13.93 9.63
CA GLY A 163 -27.06 14.28 8.20
C GLY A 163 -27.08 15.78 7.91
N ALA A 164 -26.71 16.63 8.85
CA ALA A 164 -26.58 18.08 8.61
C ALA A 164 -25.38 18.39 7.72
N ASP A 165 -25.50 19.39 6.86
CA ASP A 165 -24.40 19.91 6.04
C ASP A 165 -23.72 21.08 6.75
N LEU A 166 -22.56 20.78 7.36
CA LEU A 166 -21.72 21.71 8.13
C LEU A 166 -20.45 22.11 7.36
N LYS A 167 -20.43 21.95 6.04
CA LYS A 167 -19.26 22.31 5.24
C LYS A 167 -18.82 23.74 5.52
N ARG A 168 -17.53 23.89 5.85
CA ARG A 168 -16.92 25.19 6.14
C ARG A 168 -17.60 25.98 7.25
N ALA A 169 -18.41 25.35 8.09
CA ALA A 169 -18.98 26.02 9.26
C ALA A 169 -17.88 26.39 10.27
N ALA A 170 -18.01 27.51 10.93
CA ALA A 170 -17.17 27.91 12.06
C ALA A 170 -17.79 27.37 13.35
N LEU A 171 -17.10 26.46 14.02
CA LEU A 171 -17.50 25.83 15.30
C LEU A 171 -16.43 26.08 16.37
N VAL A 172 -15.66 27.16 16.24
CA VAL A 172 -14.54 27.47 17.15
C VAL A 172 -15.09 27.65 18.57
N GLY A 173 -14.58 26.85 19.51
CA GLY A 173 -15.02 26.89 20.91
C GLY A 173 -16.46 26.46 21.14
N ALA A 174 -17.16 25.88 20.17
CA ALA A 174 -18.52 25.38 20.33
C ALA A 174 -18.57 24.15 21.25
N ASN A 175 -19.66 23.98 22.01
CA ASN A 175 -19.89 22.81 22.84
C ASN A 175 -20.85 21.85 22.15
N LEU A 176 -20.33 20.74 21.63
CA LEU A 176 -21.09 19.67 20.96
C LEU A 176 -21.14 18.39 21.82
N ALA A 177 -20.87 18.49 23.13
CA ALA A 177 -20.82 17.30 23.97
C ALA A 177 -22.17 16.52 23.92
N GLY A 178 -22.06 15.23 23.58
CA GLY A 178 -23.23 14.35 23.43
C GLY A 178 -24.14 14.67 22.25
N ALA A 179 -23.72 15.51 21.30
CA ALA A 179 -24.51 15.79 20.09
C ALA A 179 -24.51 14.59 19.13
N ASP A 180 -25.63 14.40 18.41
CA ASP A 180 -25.77 13.42 17.33
C ASP A 180 -25.32 14.05 15.99
N LEU A 181 -24.13 13.71 15.52
CA LEU A 181 -23.55 14.14 14.24
C LEU A 181 -23.53 12.99 13.21
N THR A 182 -24.32 11.95 13.41
CA THR A 182 -24.36 10.79 12.53
C THR A 182 -24.56 11.18 11.07
N GLY A 183 -23.60 10.83 10.20
CA GLY A 183 -23.64 11.15 8.77
C GLY A 183 -23.58 12.65 8.45
N ALA A 184 -23.22 13.50 9.40
CA ALA A 184 -23.03 14.94 9.14
C ALA A 184 -21.80 15.17 8.23
N ASP A 185 -21.88 16.20 7.39
CA ASP A 185 -20.78 16.62 6.53
C ASP A 185 -20.03 17.77 7.21
N LEU A 186 -18.87 17.45 7.79
CA LEU A 186 -17.99 18.40 8.48
C LEU A 186 -16.80 18.84 7.60
N ASN A 187 -16.91 18.63 6.29
CA ASN A 187 -15.81 18.92 5.38
C ASN A 187 -15.36 20.38 5.47
N HIS A 188 -14.06 20.57 5.82
CA HIS A 188 -13.46 21.89 6.08
C HIS A 188 -14.09 22.71 7.21
N ALA A 189 -14.89 22.12 8.11
CA ALA A 189 -15.38 22.82 9.29
C ALA A 189 -14.23 23.13 10.27
N ALA A 190 -14.31 24.31 10.92
CA ALA A 190 -13.30 24.73 11.91
C ALA A 190 -13.81 24.44 13.34
N LEU A 191 -13.17 23.50 14.05
CA LEU A 191 -13.57 23.04 15.38
C LEU A 191 -12.46 23.31 16.44
N ASN A 192 -11.60 24.28 16.21
CA ASN A 192 -10.55 24.65 17.17
C ASN A 192 -11.15 24.94 18.55
N GLY A 193 -10.64 24.28 19.60
CA GLY A 193 -11.13 24.45 20.97
C GLY A 193 -12.56 23.98 21.22
N ALA A 194 -13.22 23.30 20.27
CA ALA A 194 -14.55 22.76 20.48
C ALA A 194 -14.57 21.53 21.39
N ASP A 195 -15.69 21.27 22.05
CA ASP A 195 -15.91 20.09 22.88
C ASP A 195 -16.89 19.13 22.17
N LEU A 196 -16.37 17.99 21.67
CA LEU A 196 -17.12 16.90 21.06
C LEU A 196 -17.15 15.64 21.94
N THR A 197 -16.90 15.79 23.25
CA THR A 197 -16.87 14.65 24.17
C THR A 197 -18.18 13.87 24.12
N GLY A 198 -18.13 12.57 23.80
CA GLY A 198 -19.31 11.73 23.68
C GLY A 198 -20.23 12.05 22.49
N ALA A 199 -19.81 12.90 21.56
CA ALA A 199 -20.55 13.15 20.34
C ALA A 199 -20.54 11.91 19.42
N ASP A 200 -21.67 11.63 18.77
CA ASP A 200 -21.77 10.54 17.80
C ASP A 200 -21.42 11.04 16.40
N LEU A 201 -20.24 10.65 15.90
CA LEU A 201 -19.72 10.98 14.57
C LEU A 201 -19.78 9.77 13.61
N ASN A 202 -20.65 8.78 13.87
CA ASN A 202 -20.81 7.63 12.98
C ASN A 202 -21.11 8.09 11.55
N GLN A 203 -20.36 7.59 10.57
CA GLN A 203 -20.49 7.92 9.14
C GLN A 203 -20.35 9.43 8.81
N ALA A 204 -19.84 10.26 9.73
CA ALA A 204 -19.60 11.68 9.47
C ALA A 204 -18.39 11.87 8.55
N ASP A 205 -18.48 12.80 7.59
CA ASP A 205 -17.34 13.20 6.74
C ASP A 205 -16.45 14.18 7.51
N LEU A 206 -15.25 13.73 7.89
CA LEU A 206 -14.24 14.49 8.63
C LEU A 206 -13.16 15.09 7.73
N ALA A 207 -13.30 15.01 6.40
CA ALA A 207 -12.26 15.46 5.47
C ALA A 207 -12.06 16.98 5.55
N GLY A 208 -10.80 17.41 5.69
CA GLY A 208 -10.48 18.83 5.80
C GLY A 208 -10.91 19.50 7.12
N MET A 209 -11.54 18.77 8.05
CA MET A 209 -11.94 19.28 9.38
C MET A 209 -10.71 19.77 10.15
N ILE A 210 -10.80 20.95 10.76
CA ILE A 210 -9.68 21.59 11.45
C ILE A 210 -9.84 21.42 12.95
N LEU A 211 -8.90 20.76 13.59
CA LEU A 211 -8.79 20.57 15.03
C LEU A 211 -7.48 21.17 15.54
N ASP A 212 -7.46 21.49 16.84
CA ASP A 212 -6.22 21.83 17.56
C ASP A 212 -6.06 20.99 18.86
N GLU A 213 -5.04 21.30 19.66
CA GLU A 213 -4.78 20.60 20.91
C GLU A 213 -5.85 20.87 21.97
N ALA A 214 -6.54 22.01 21.90
CA ALA A 214 -7.62 22.38 22.81
C ALA A 214 -8.95 21.72 22.44
N THR A 215 -9.08 21.12 21.27
CA THR A 215 -10.29 20.41 20.87
C THR A 215 -10.45 19.09 21.63
N HIS A 216 -11.55 18.92 22.34
CA HIS A 216 -11.89 17.68 23.03
C HIS A 216 -12.70 16.78 22.09
N ILE A 217 -12.19 15.62 21.76
CA ILE A 217 -12.84 14.62 20.89
C ILE A 217 -12.41 13.22 21.32
N ASP A 218 -13.32 12.27 21.30
CA ASP A 218 -13.03 10.89 21.68
C ASP A 218 -11.93 10.29 20.80
N GLN A 219 -11.08 9.45 21.39
CA GLN A 219 -9.89 8.88 20.73
C GLN A 219 -10.24 8.16 19.42
N LYS A 220 -11.38 7.49 19.35
CA LYS A 220 -11.89 6.84 18.12
C LYS A 220 -11.97 7.83 16.97
N TRP A 221 -12.62 8.95 17.18
CA TRP A 221 -12.87 9.96 16.15
C TRP A 221 -11.61 10.78 15.83
N ARG A 222 -10.77 11.02 16.84
CA ARG A 222 -9.44 11.64 16.61
C ARG A 222 -8.61 10.76 15.70
N THR A 223 -8.60 9.43 15.93
CA THR A 223 -7.88 8.49 15.06
C THR A 223 -8.44 8.48 13.63
N ALA A 224 -9.77 8.44 13.47
CA ALA A 224 -10.43 8.52 12.17
C ALA A 224 -10.08 9.83 11.44
N TRP A 225 -10.16 10.97 12.14
CA TRP A 225 -9.76 12.27 11.60
C TRP A 225 -8.30 12.30 11.15
N GLU A 226 -7.37 11.79 11.96
CA GLU A 226 -5.96 11.70 11.59
C GLU A 226 -5.74 10.86 10.32
N ILE A 227 -6.44 9.72 10.22
CA ILE A 227 -6.37 8.84 9.03
C ILE A 227 -6.83 9.58 7.79
N VAL A 228 -7.99 10.24 7.87
CA VAL A 228 -8.62 10.91 6.72
C VAL A 228 -7.80 12.12 6.25
N ASN A 229 -7.26 12.90 7.19
CA ASN A 229 -6.61 14.18 6.88
C ASN A 229 -5.10 14.08 6.67
N HIS A 230 -4.44 13.11 7.29
CA HIS A 230 -2.98 12.97 7.24
C HIS A 230 -2.52 11.63 6.65
N GLY A 231 -3.47 10.73 6.39
CA GLY A 231 -3.18 9.36 5.99
C GLY A 231 -2.61 8.52 7.14
N ALA A 232 -2.55 7.23 6.92
CA ALA A 232 -2.01 6.29 7.89
C ALA A 232 -1.06 5.27 7.26
N ALA A 233 -0.38 5.65 6.17
CA ALA A 233 0.56 4.76 5.50
C ALA A 233 1.64 4.25 6.48
N GLY A 234 1.74 2.93 6.63
CA GLY A 234 2.70 2.26 7.51
C GLY A 234 2.41 2.41 9.01
N ARG A 235 1.37 3.12 9.42
CA ARG A 235 1.01 3.30 10.85
C ARG A 235 0.54 1.99 11.48
N ASP A 236 0.77 1.88 12.78
CA ASP A 236 0.18 0.83 13.60
C ASP A 236 -1.17 1.28 14.13
N LEU A 237 -2.23 0.70 13.58
CA LEU A 237 -3.62 0.89 13.97
C LEU A 237 -4.18 -0.38 14.62
N SER A 238 -3.30 -1.27 15.08
CA SER A 238 -3.70 -2.53 15.70
C SER A 238 -4.62 -2.27 16.88
N ARG A 239 -5.75 -3.00 16.95
CA ARG A 239 -6.77 -2.91 17.98
C ARG A 239 -7.50 -1.56 18.05
N ALA A 240 -7.31 -0.68 17.08
CA ALA A 240 -8.08 0.55 17.04
C ALA A 240 -9.56 0.27 16.85
N ASP A 241 -10.40 1.06 17.50
CA ASP A 241 -11.84 1.12 17.21
C ASP A 241 -12.06 2.15 16.09
N LEU A 242 -12.46 1.65 14.92
CA LEU A 242 -12.78 2.46 13.74
C LEU A 242 -14.19 2.09 13.22
N ARG A 243 -15.02 1.53 14.09
CA ARG A 243 -16.42 1.20 13.75
C ARG A 243 -17.15 2.45 13.28
N ASP A 244 -17.96 2.27 12.27
CA ASP A 244 -18.78 3.33 11.70
C ASP A 244 -18.01 4.55 11.17
N ALA A 245 -16.67 4.50 11.11
CA ALA A 245 -15.87 5.61 10.62
C ALA A 245 -15.99 5.77 9.09
N ASP A 246 -16.12 7.01 8.61
CA ASP A 246 -15.95 7.31 7.19
C ASP A 246 -14.44 7.45 6.88
N LEU A 247 -13.89 6.43 6.24
CA LEU A 247 -12.49 6.34 5.78
C LEU A 247 -12.42 6.33 4.25
N TRP A 248 -13.39 6.92 3.58
CA TRP A 248 -13.45 6.97 2.12
C TRP A 248 -12.17 7.60 1.53
N GLY A 249 -11.55 6.89 0.60
CA GLY A 249 -10.33 7.36 -0.07
C GLY A 249 -9.10 7.47 0.83
N ALA A 250 -9.14 7.00 2.08
CA ALA A 250 -8.02 7.11 3.02
C ALA A 250 -6.76 6.36 2.55
N ASP A 251 -5.59 6.92 2.80
CA ASP A 251 -4.31 6.25 2.59
C ASP A 251 -3.96 5.34 3.77
N LEU A 252 -4.20 4.04 3.59
CA LEU A 252 -3.92 2.99 4.56
C LEU A 252 -2.80 2.04 4.07
N ARG A 253 -1.97 2.47 3.11
CA ARG A 253 -0.91 1.63 2.55
C ARG A 253 0.03 1.11 3.64
N ALA A 254 0.28 -0.19 3.63
CA ALA A 254 1.14 -0.85 4.61
C ALA A 254 0.74 -0.63 6.08
N ALA A 255 -0.45 -0.10 6.36
CA ALA A 255 -0.96 0.06 7.72
C ALA A 255 -1.13 -1.31 8.40
N ARG A 256 -0.86 -1.37 9.70
CA ARG A 256 -1.12 -2.56 10.50
C ARG A 256 -2.52 -2.47 11.09
N LEU A 257 -3.43 -3.30 10.59
CA LEU A 257 -4.84 -3.33 11.00
C LEU A 257 -5.17 -4.59 11.81
N TRP A 258 -4.17 -5.16 12.49
CA TRP A 258 -4.35 -6.38 13.28
C TRP A 258 -5.33 -6.16 14.44
N GLU A 259 -6.39 -6.98 14.50
CA GLU A 259 -7.47 -6.84 15.49
C GLU A 259 -8.20 -5.47 15.48
N THR A 260 -8.00 -4.64 14.46
CA THR A 260 -8.74 -3.38 14.29
C THR A 260 -10.22 -3.68 14.03
N ASP A 261 -11.11 -2.96 14.66
CA ASP A 261 -12.55 -3.07 14.40
C ASP A 261 -12.96 -2.05 13.35
N LEU A 262 -13.33 -2.54 12.16
CA LEU A 262 -13.78 -1.79 11.00
C LEU A 262 -15.26 -2.06 10.69
N SER A 263 -16.02 -2.65 11.63
CA SER A 263 -17.44 -2.96 11.44
C SER A 263 -18.21 -1.68 11.07
N ALA A 264 -19.06 -1.78 10.06
CA ALA A 264 -19.82 -0.67 9.48
C ALA A 264 -18.98 0.53 8.97
N ALA A 265 -17.64 0.44 8.93
CA ALA A 265 -16.79 1.50 8.39
C ALA A 265 -16.93 1.62 6.86
N ARG A 266 -16.75 2.83 6.34
CA ARG A 266 -16.74 3.12 4.90
C ARG A 266 -15.32 3.25 4.39
N LEU A 267 -14.80 2.21 3.71
CA LEU A 267 -13.44 2.11 3.17
C LEU A 267 -13.42 2.10 1.62
N THR A 268 -14.53 2.49 0.99
CA THR A 268 -14.58 2.56 -0.47
C THR A 268 -13.50 3.51 -1.00
N ARG A 269 -12.72 3.05 -1.98
CA ARG A 269 -11.56 3.76 -2.56
C ARG A 269 -10.39 3.98 -1.59
N ALA A 270 -10.41 3.44 -0.38
CA ALA A 270 -9.24 3.46 0.49
C ALA A 270 -8.09 2.67 -0.15
N ASP A 271 -6.88 3.20 -0.04
CA ASP A 271 -5.68 2.52 -0.54
C ASP A 271 -5.12 1.56 0.53
N LEU A 272 -5.43 0.28 0.38
CA LEU A 272 -5.03 -0.79 1.30
C LEU A 272 -3.85 -1.63 0.75
N ARG A 273 -3.09 -1.13 -0.21
CA ARG A 273 -1.92 -1.86 -0.72
C ARG A 273 -0.96 -2.18 0.41
N ARG A 274 -0.59 -3.46 0.55
CA ARG A 274 0.27 -3.98 1.62
C ARG A 274 -0.26 -3.75 3.05
N ALA A 275 -1.51 -3.37 3.22
CA ALA A 275 -2.11 -3.26 4.54
C ALA A 275 -2.32 -4.66 5.16
N ARG A 276 -2.00 -4.79 6.45
CA ARG A 276 -2.11 -6.06 7.18
C ARG A 276 -3.50 -6.21 7.79
N LEU A 277 -4.36 -6.96 7.10
CA LEU A 277 -5.77 -7.17 7.46
C LEU A 277 -6.00 -8.40 8.36
N ALA A 278 -4.92 -9.07 8.82
CA ALA A 278 -5.04 -10.24 9.67
C ALA A 278 -5.80 -9.90 10.97
N LYS A 279 -6.83 -10.69 11.29
CA LYS A 279 -7.74 -10.52 12.43
C LYS A 279 -8.49 -9.18 12.48
N ALA A 280 -8.41 -8.34 11.46
CA ALA A 280 -9.29 -7.17 11.37
C ALA A 280 -10.76 -7.62 11.35
N ARG A 281 -11.63 -6.89 12.03
CA ARG A 281 -13.06 -7.18 12.06
C ARG A 281 -13.77 -6.35 11.02
N ILE A 282 -14.55 -6.98 10.18
CA ILE A 282 -15.49 -6.35 9.25
C ILE A 282 -16.82 -7.09 9.34
N ASP A 283 -17.89 -6.43 8.93
CA ASP A 283 -19.23 -7.00 8.87
C ASP A 283 -19.87 -6.77 7.48
N ASP A 284 -21.17 -7.07 7.37
CA ASP A 284 -21.92 -6.89 6.12
C ASP A 284 -22.18 -5.41 5.82
N GLN A 285 -22.13 -4.52 6.83
CA GLN A 285 -22.30 -3.08 6.67
C GLN A 285 -20.97 -2.39 6.26
N THR A 286 -19.83 -3.04 6.47
CA THR A 286 -18.53 -2.50 6.08
C THR A 286 -18.46 -2.33 4.57
N GLN A 287 -18.25 -1.10 4.11
CA GLN A 287 -18.09 -0.79 2.69
C GLN A 287 -16.60 -0.88 2.30
N LEU A 288 -16.24 -1.95 1.62
CA LEU A 288 -14.87 -2.26 1.23
C LEU A 288 -14.85 -2.70 -0.23
N ASP A 289 -13.86 -2.22 -0.99
CA ASP A 289 -13.71 -2.62 -2.39
C ASP A 289 -13.54 -4.14 -2.53
N PRO A 290 -14.08 -4.77 -3.58
CA PRO A 290 -14.12 -6.24 -3.72
C PRO A 290 -12.75 -6.92 -3.57
N LYS A 291 -11.69 -6.31 -4.10
CA LYS A 291 -10.31 -6.80 -3.97
C LYS A 291 -9.88 -6.94 -2.51
N TRP A 292 -10.11 -5.90 -1.71
CA TRP A 292 -9.67 -5.88 -0.32
C TRP A 292 -10.57 -6.73 0.58
N ARG A 293 -11.86 -6.84 0.25
CA ARG A 293 -12.76 -7.79 0.91
C ARG A 293 -12.30 -9.22 0.67
N LEU A 294 -11.95 -9.58 -0.56
CA LEU A 294 -11.41 -10.89 -0.87
C LEU A 294 -10.06 -11.13 -0.17
N THR A 295 -9.16 -10.13 -0.17
CA THR A 295 -7.90 -10.21 0.57
C THR A 295 -8.13 -10.49 2.04
N TRP A 296 -9.07 -9.77 2.68
CA TRP A 296 -9.45 -10.01 4.07
C TRP A 296 -10.00 -11.42 4.29
N GLU A 297 -10.89 -11.91 3.41
CA GLU A 297 -11.42 -13.27 3.48
C GLU A 297 -10.30 -14.31 3.42
N ILE A 298 -9.38 -14.19 2.45
CA ILE A 298 -8.26 -15.11 2.28
C ILE A 298 -7.40 -15.16 3.55
N VAL A 299 -7.04 -14.00 4.08
CA VAL A 299 -6.13 -13.91 5.23
C VAL A 299 -6.78 -14.38 6.52
N ASN A 300 -8.10 -14.19 6.69
CA ASN A 300 -8.78 -14.48 7.95
C ASN A 300 -9.53 -15.82 7.97
N ARG A 301 -9.94 -16.32 6.79
CA ARG A 301 -10.75 -17.55 6.66
C ARG A 301 -10.04 -18.64 5.86
N GLY A 302 -8.93 -18.29 5.20
CA GLY A 302 -8.27 -19.16 4.24
C GLY A 302 -9.02 -19.24 2.91
N ALA A 303 -8.35 -19.83 1.92
CA ALA A 303 -8.90 -20.03 0.58
C ALA A 303 -8.47 -21.39 0.00
N ALA A 304 -8.25 -22.39 0.84
CA ALA A 304 -7.87 -23.73 0.42
C ALA A 304 -8.88 -24.29 -0.61
N GLY A 305 -8.38 -24.74 -1.76
CA GLY A 305 -9.19 -25.30 -2.83
C GLY A 305 -10.14 -24.36 -3.54
N ARG A 306 -10.17 -23.05 -3.21
CA ARG A 306 -11.07 -22.06 -3.85
C ARG A 306 -10.69 -21.80 -5.31
N ASP A 307 -11.68 -21.44 -6.09
CA ASP A 307 -11.48 -20.90 -7.43
C ASP A 307 -11.19 -19.39 -7.34
N LEU A 308 -9.95 -19.03 -7.66
CA LEU A 308 -9.40 -17.69 -7.68
C LEU A 308 -8.75 -17.37 -9.02
N ARG A 309 -9.25 -17.97 -10.11
CA ARG A 309 -8.72 -17.77 -11.46
C ARG A 309 -8.89 -16.33 -11.91
N GLU A 310 -7.84 -15.79 -12.55
CA GLU A 310 -7.83 -14.46 -13.18
C GLU A 310 -8.08 -13.30 -12.20
N ILE A 311 -8.07 -13.57 -10.87
CA ILE A 311 -8.31 -12.55 -9.85
C ILE A 311 -7.11 -11.58 -9.73
N ASP A 312 -7.38 -10.32 -9.36
CA ASP A 312 -6.35 -9.36 -8.99
C ASP A 312 -6.14 -9.32 -7.46
N LEU A 313 -5.00 -9.82 -7.03
CA LEU A 313 -4.48 -9.75 -5.66
C LEU A 313 -3.12 -9.04 -5.62
N SER A 314 -2.84 -8.21 -6.63
CA SER A 314 -1.59 -7.44 -6.67
C SER A 314 -1.44 -6.54 -5.46
N GLU A 315 -0.20 -6.44 -4.95
CA GLU A 315 0.14 -5.63 -3.77
C GLU A 315 -0.64 -5.99 -2.48
N ALA A 316 -1.34 -7.14 -2.44
CA ALA A 316 -2.02 -7.62 -1.23
C ALA A 316 -1.01 -8.20 -0.22
N ASP A 317 -1.26 -7.98 1.07
CA ASP A 317 -0.61 -8.75 2.13
C ASP A 317 -1.40 -10.06 2.33
N LEU A 318 -0.81 -11.16 1.90
CA LEU A 318 -1.32 -12.52 1.99
C LEU A 318 -0.39 -13.38 2.88
N GLY A 319 0.38 -12.72 3.73
CA GLY A 319 1.31 -13.40 4.62
C GLY A 319 0.60 -14.46 5.49
N ARG A 320 1.10 -15.70 5.48
CA ARG A 320 0.54 -16.86 6.19
C ARG A 320 -0.85 -17.30 5.71
N ALA A 321 -1.32 -16.82 4.57
CA ALA A 321 -2.60 -17.24 4.02
C ALA A 321 -2.57 -18.73 3.64
N ASP A 322 -3.67 -19.43 3.88
CA ASP A 322 -3.89 -20.77 3.35
C ASP A 322 -4.52 -20.66 1.95
N LEU A 323 -3.71 -20.92 0.94
CA LEU A 323 -4.06 -20.97 -0.47
C LEU A 323 -3.81 -22.39 -1.03
N SER A 324 -3.70 -23.40 -0.15
CA SER A 324 -3.42 -24.77 -0.53
C SER A 324 -4.47 -25.28 -1.52
N ARG A 325 -4.01 -25.93 -2.59
CA ARG A 325 -4.86 -26.46 -3.68
C ARG A 325 -5.79 -25.44 -4.35
N ALA A 326 -5.65 -24.15 -4.09
CA ALA A 326 -6.45 -23.12 -4.74
C ALA A 326 -6.16 -23.06 -6.24
N SER A 327 -7.16 -22.71 -7.05
CA SER A 327 -6.98 -22.43 -8.47
C SER A 327 -6.69 -20.95 -8.67
N LEU A 328 -5.43 -20.60 -8.91
CA LEU A 328 -4.91 -19.25 -9.14
C LEU A 328 -4.44 -19.06 -10.59
N THR A 329 -4.98 -19.87 -11.52
CA THR A 329 -4.60 -19.79 -12.93
C THR A 329 -4.78 -18.38 -13.47
N LYS A 330 -3.71 -17.80 -14.07
CA LYS A 330 -3.67 -16.43 -14.60
C LYS A 330 -3.99 -15.32 -13.56
N ALA A 331 -4.01 -15.62 -12.27
CA ALA A 331 -4.19 -14.59 -11.25
C ALA A 331 -3.04 -13.59 -11.26
N ASN A 332 -3.33 -12.34 -10.90
CA ASN A 332 -2.33 -11.30 -10.70
C ASN A 332 -1.98 -11.19 -9.21
N LEU A 333 -0.81 -11.66 -8.83
CA LEU A 333 -0.24 -11.59 -7.48
C LEU A 333 1.01 -10.69 -7.46
N SER A 334 1.23 -9.89 -8.51
CA SER A 334 2.42 -9.06 -8.61
C SER A 334 2.60 -8.16 -7.38
N ARG A 335 3.83 -8.12 -6.83
CA ARG A 335 4.19 -7.35 -5.63
C ARG A 335 3.42 -7.72 -4.36
N ALA A 336 2.66 -8.81 -4.34
CA ALA A 336 2.01 -9.31 -3.14
C ALA A 336 3.04 -9.83 -2.11
N ASP A 337 2.68 -9.83 -0.85
CA ASP A 337 3.43 -10.51 0.20
C ASP A 337 2.79 -11.87 0.48
N LEU A 338 3.48 -12.95 0.14
CA LEU A 338 3.11 -14.34 0.40
C LEU A 338 4.06 -15.00 1.42
N THR A 339 4.69 -14.22 2.27
CA THR A 339 5.61 -14.73 3.29
C THR A 339 4.93 -15.75 4.18
N ASN A 340 5.50 -16.96 4.27
CA ASN A 340 4.96 -18.11 4.99
C ASN A 340 3.56 -18.57 4.52
N ALA A 341 3.08 -18.19 3.34
CA ALA A 341 1.82 -18.66 2.80
C ALA A 341 1.90 -20.14 2.42
N ASP A 342 0.78 -20.85 2.55
CA ASP A 342 0.63 -22.23 2.06
C ASP A 342 0.02 -22.21 0.65
N LEU A 343 0.82 -22.54 -0.36
CA LEU A 343 0.47 -22.70 -1.77
C LEU A 343 0.59 -24.17 -2.20
N SER A 344 0.68 -25.11 -1.24
CA SER A 344 0.91 -26.53 -1.54
C SER A 344 -0.19 -27.07 -2.45
N GLY A 345 0.22 -27.69 -3.56
CA GLY A 345 -0.69 -28.23 -4.57
C GLY A 345 -1.55 -27.19 -5.31
N ALA A 346 -1.33 -25.88 -5.09
CA ALA A 346 -2.08 -24.83 -5.79
C ALA A 346 -1.78 -24.82 -7.28
N ASN A 347 -2.77 -24.41 -8.09
CA ASN A 347 -2.59 -24.22 -9.52
C ASN A 347 -2.38 -22.73 -9.84
N LEU A 348 -1.14 -22.35 -10.07
CA LEU A 348 -0.69 -21.00 -10.40
C LEU A 348 -0.33 -20.85 -11.89
N SER A 349 -0.77 -21.78 -12.75
CA SER A 349 -0.35 -21.77 -14.16
C SER A 349 -0.67 -20.44 -14.84
N GLY A 350 0.36 -19.83 -15.47
CA GLY A 350 0.27 -18.53 -16.15
C GLY A 350 0.02 -17.35 -15.23
N ALA A 351 0.07 -17.50 -13.91
CA ALA A 351 -0.11 -16.40 -12.96
C ALA A 351 1.06 -15.41 -13.01
N ASN A 352 0.79 -14.16 -12.63
CA ASN A 352 1.81 -13.13 -12.49
C ASN A 352 2.22 -12.98 -11.01
N LEU A 353 3.38 -13.49 -10.65
CA LEU A 353 4.02 -13.34 -9.33
C LEU A 353 5.27 -12.44 -9.39
N SER A 354 5.34 -11.54 -10.37
CA SER A 354 6.50 -10.67 -10.50
C SER A 354 6.68 -9.78 -9.27
N ARG A 355 7.92 -9.71 -8.76
CA ARG A 355 8.29 -8.93 -7.56
C ARG A 355 7.51 -9.32 -6.30
N THR A 356 6.96 -10.51 -6.23
CA THR A 356 6.26 -11.07 -5.07
C THR A 356 7.26 -11.50 -4.01
N THR A 357 6.95 -11.32 -2.74
CA THR A 357 7.71 -11.89 -1.63
C THR A 357 7.13 -13.27 -1.28
N LEU A 358 7.90 -14.34 -1.53
CA LEU A 358 7.54 -15.73 -1.24
C LEU A 358 8.43 -16.34 -0.13
N VAL A 359 8.98 -15.50 0.74
CA VAL A 359 9.91 -15.93 1.78
C VAL A 359 9.27 -16.99 2.66
N ALA A 360 9.90 -18.17 2.73
CA ALA A 360 9.43 -19.33 3.51
C ALA A 360 7.99 -19.79 3.13
N ALA A 361 7.51 -19.50 1.93
CA ALA A 361 6.25 -20.04 1.43
C ALA A 361 6.37 -21.53 1.13
N ASP A 362 5.30 -22.28 1.35
CA ASP A 362 5.18 -23.68 0.96
C ASP A 362 4.48 -23.77 -0.41
N ALA A 363 5.23 -24.08 -1.46
CA ALA A 363 4.72 -24.26 -2.82
C ALA A 363 4.96 -25.71 -3.33
N ARG A 364 5.04 -26.66 -2.41
CA ARG A 364 5.23 -28.08 -2.76
C ARG A 364 4.11 -28.57 -3.66
N GLU A 365 4.50 -29.31 -4.70
CA GLU A 365 3.56 -29.88 -5.67
C GLU A 365 2.70 -28.86 -6.41
N ALA A 366 2.96 -27.55 -6.27
CA ALA A 366 2.24 -26.52 -6.96
C ALA A 366 2.49 -26.57 -8.49
N ASN A 367 1.49 -26.20 -9.26
CA ASN A 367 1.64 -26.00 -10.69
C ASN A 367 1.98 -24.54 -11.01
N LEU A 368 3.24 -24.28 -11.29
CA LEU A 368 3.80 -22.99 -11.64
C LEU A 368 4.15 -22.90 -13.14
N SER A 369 3.52 -23.71 -14.00
CA SER A 369 3.82 -23.71 -15.42
C SER A 369 3.47 -22.36 -16.06
N GLY A 370 4.44 -21.75 -16.74
CA GLY A 370 4.28 -20.44 -17.39
C GLY A 370 4.12 -19.26 -16.42
N VAL A 371 4.42 -19.45 -15.14
CA VAL A 371 4.33 -18.38 -14.13
C VAL A 371 5.40 -17.32 -14.38
N ASN A 372 5.04 -16.06 -14.17
CA ASN A 372 6.00 -14.97 -14.14
C ASN A 372 6.48 -14.75 -12.69
N LEU A 373 7.71 -15.16 -12.35
CA LEU A 373 8.36 -14.93 -11.06
C LEU A 373 9.42 -13.83 -11.13
N ASN A 374 9.50 -13.08 -12.23
CA ASN A 374 10.57 -12.08 -12.43
C ASN A 374 10.69 -11.13 -11.23
N GLY A 375 11.88 -11.09 -10.61
CA GLY A 375 12.17 -10.25 -9.45
C GLY A 375 11.53 -10.72 -8.14
N ALA A 376 10.95 -11.93 -8.07
CA ALA A 376 10.39 -12.47 -6.84
C ALA A 376 11.47 -12.93 -5.85
N ASP A 377 11.18 -12.81 -4.56
CA ASP A 377 12.02 -13.34 -3.48
C ASP A 377 11.51 -14.73 -3.04
N LEU A 378 12.29 -15.77 -3.37
CA LEU A 378 12.00 -17.18 -3.06
C LEU A 378 12.81 -17.68 -1.87
N SER A 379 13.42 -16.79 -1.07
CA SER A 379 14.30 -17.17 0.04
C SER A 379 13.58 -18.10 1.00
N LYS A 380 14.20 -19.25 1.33
CA LYS A 380 13.68 -20.26 2.26
C LYS A 380 12.37 -20.93 1.84
N ALA A 381 11.81 -20.63 0.67
CA ALA A 381 10.58 -21.26 0.19
C ALA A 381 10.82 -22.72 -0.24
N ASP A 382 9.77 -23.53 -0.19
CA ASP A 382 9.79 -24.93 -0.61
C ASP A 382 8.99 -25.12 -1.90
N PHE A 383 9.71 -25.35 -3.02
CA PHE A 383 9.17 -25.67 -4.34
C PHE A 383 9.40 -27.15 -4.72
N SER A 384 9.62 -28.02 -3.75
CA SER A 384 9.85 -29.43 -4.02
C SER A 384 8.67 -30.03 -4.79
N ARG A 385 8.98 -30.74 -5.88
CA ARG A 385 8.00 -31.34 -6.80
C ARG A 385 7.07 -30.37 -7.51
N ALA A 386 7.37 -29.08 -7.48
CA ALA A 386 6.60 -28.08 -8.22
C ALA A 386 6.82 -28.22 -9.73
N LYS A 387 5.76 -28.02 -10.53
CA LYS A 387 5.85 -27.98 -11.98
C LYS A 387 6.18 -26.55 -12.40
N MET A 388 7.37 -26.33 -12.98
CA MET A 388 7.86 -24.99 -13.32
C MET A 388 8.22 -24.85 -14.82
N SER A 389 7.61 -25.67 -15.70
CA SER A 389 7.84 -25.54 -17.14
C SER A 389 7.47 -24.12 -17.60
N TRP A 390 8.35 -23.48 -18.40
CA TRP A 390 8.21 -22.11 -18.90
C TRP A 390 8.11 -21.00 -17.81
N ALA A 391 8.40 -21.32 -16.55
CA ALA A 391 8.44 -20.30 -15.48
C ALA A 391 9.56 -19.28 -15.77
N ASP A 392 9.26 -18.00 -15.60
CA ASP A 392 10.26 -16.93 -15.68
C ASP A 392 10.94 -16.74 -14.32
N LEU A 393 12.16 -17.26 -14.18
CA LEU A 393 12.97 -17.21 -12.97
C LEU A 393 14.01 -16.08 -12.98
N ARG A 394 13.96 -15.17 -13.97
CA ARG A 394 14.94 -14.08 -14.07
C ARG A 394 14.82 -13.12 -12.89
N ASN A 395 15.95 -12.61 -12.41
CA ASN A 395 16.03 -11.66 -11.30
C ASN A 395 15.41 -12.17 -9.98
N THR A 396 15.13 -13.48 -9.83
CA THR A 396 14.61 -14.03 -8.59
C THR A 396 15.72 -14.21 -7.57
N VAL A 397 15.37 -14.05 -6.29
CA VAL A 397 16.27 -14.34 -5.18
C VAL A 397 16.07 -15.79 -4.74
N VAL A 398 17.07 -16.62 -4.92
CA VAL A 398 17.12 -18.02 -4.45
C VAL A 398 18.31 -18.17 -3.51
N THR A 399 18.10 -18.73 -2.32
CA THR A 399 19.14 -18.94 -1.31
C THR A 399 19.48 -20.44 -1.15
N GLU A 400 20.49 -20.75 -0.36
CA GLU A 400 20.83 -22.14 -0.03
C GLU A 400 19.69 -22.87 0.70
N LEU A 401 18.85 -22.10 1.43
CA LEU A 401 17.72 -22.63 2.17
C LEU A 401 16.45 -22.80 1.30
N THR A 402 16.46 -22.30 0.06
CA THR A 402 15.36 -22.51 -0.89
C THR A 402 15.37 -23.94 -1.40
N GLN A 403 14.29 -24.66 -1.18
CA GLN A 403 14.11 -26.02 -1.70
C GLN A 403 13.50 -25.94 -3.10
N ILE A 404 14.23 -26.38 -4.09
CA ILE A 404 13.83 -26.39 -5.50
C ILE A 404 14.50 -27.56 -6.20
N ASP A 405 13.77 -28.26 -7.08
CA ASP A 405 14.33 -29.42 -7.76
C ASP A 405 15.60 -29.08 -8.54
N PRO A 406 16.60 -29.97 -8.60
CA PRO A 406 17.90 -29.71 -9.22
C PRO A 406 17.81 -29.14 -10.65
N LYS A 407 16.84 -29.62 -11.45
CA LYS A 407 16.55 -29.11 -12.79
C LYS A 407 16.28 -27.60 -12.79
N TRP A 408 15.34 -27.15 -11.95
CA TRP A 408 14.92 -25.75 -11.91
C TRP A 408 15.96 -24.85 -11.23
N ARG A 409 16.76 -25.40 -10.32
CA ARG A 409 17.92 -24.71 -9.77
C ARG A 409 18.97 -24.45 -10.87
N LEU A 410 19.23 -25.44 -11.71
CA LEU A 410 20.13 -25.27 -12.86
C LEU A 410 19.59 -24.20 -13.84
N VAL A 411 18.29 -24.22 -14.13
CA VAL A 411 17.66 -23.18 -14.97
C VAL A 411 17.83 -21.80 -14.34
N TRP A 412 17.58 -21.67 -13.04
CA TRP A 412 17.79 -20.43 -12.30
C TRP A 412 19.25 -19.92 -12.39
N GLU A 413 20.22 -20.80 -12.20
CA GLU A 413 21.64 -20.46 -12.33
C GLU A 413 21.96 -19.93 -13.74
N ILE A 414 21.47 -20.63 -14.77
CA ILE A 414 21.69 -20.23 -16.17
C ILE A 414 21.13 -18.82 -16.44
N VAL A 415 19.90 -18.54 -16.03
CA VAL A 415 19.23 -17.28 -16.40
C VAL A 415 19.66 -16.09 -15.54
N ASN A 416 20.24 -16.33 -14.34
CA ASN A 416 20.65 -15.25 -13.42
C ASN A 416 22.16 -15.05 -13.35
N GLN A 417 22.96 -16.10 -13.56
CA GLN A 417 24.44 -16.07 -13.47
C GLN A 417 25.11 -16.25 -14.84
N GLY A 418 24.33 -16.71 -15.82
CA GLY A 418 24.85 -17.14 -17.12
C GLY A 418 25.50 -18.53 -17.06
N ALA A 419 25.79 -19.06 -18.22
CA ALA A 419 26.45 -20.36 -18.34
C ALA A 419 27.52 -20.37 -19.44
N MET A 420 28.23 -19.26 -19.59
CA MET A 420 29.32 -19.14 -20.56
C MET A 420 30.38 -20.22 -20.31
N GLN A 421 30.72 -20.99 -21.35
CA GLN A 421 31.71 -22.07 -21.32
C GLN A 421 31.44 -23.16 -20.26
N ARG A 422 30.23 -23.25 -19.74
CA ARG A 422 29.87 -24.25 -18.74
C ARG A 422 29.61 -25.60 -19.39
N ASP A 423 29.99 -26.68 -18.72
CA ASP A 423 29.57 -28.04 -19.09
C ASP A 423 28.12 -28.26 -18.67
N LEU A 424 27.22 -28.31 -19.63
CA LEU A 424 25.78 -28.63 -19.51
C LEU A 424 25.46 -29.91 -20.31
N SER A 425 26.46 -30.73 -20.60
CA SER A 425 26.26 -31.97 -21.33
C SER A 425 25.29 -32.88 -20.62
N ARG A 426 24.33 -33.45 -21.38
CA ARG A 426 23.24 -34.29 -20.86
C ARG A 426 22.29 -33.62 -19.84
N ALA A 427 22.39 -32.29 -19.65
CA ALA A 427 21.48 -31.59 -18.75
C ALA A 427 20.02 -31.74 -19.18
N ASP A 428 19.10 -31.91 -18.24
CA ASP A 428 17.66 -31.83 -18.48
C ASP A 428 17.19 -30.38 -18.34
N LEU A 429 17.01 -29.73 -19.48
CA LEU A 429 16.49 -28.35 -19.58
C LEU A 429 15.17 -28.32 -20.36
N ALA A 430 14.48 -29.48 -20.46
CA ALA A 430 13.21 -29.59 -21.18
C ALA A 430 12.14 -28.65 -20.60
N GLY A 431 11.47 -27.88 -21.47
CA GLY A 431 10.48 -26.89 -21.07
C GLY A 431 11.03 -25.74 -20.21
N ALA A 432 12.35 -25.51 -20.20
CA ALA A 432 12.94 -24.39 -19.48
C ALA A 432 12.69 -23.05 -20.22
N ASN A 433 12.44 -21.99 -19.48
CA ASN A 433 12.48 -20.64 -20.02
C ASN A 433 13.94 -20.12 -19.92
N LEU A 434 14.63 -20.14 -21.06
CA LEU A 434 16.03 -19.71 -21.22
C LEU A 434 16.14 -18.47 -22.14
N ARG A 435 15.06 -17.69 -22.21
CA ARG A 435 15.08 -16.45 -23.01
C ARG A 435 16.20 -15.54 -22.60
N GLU A 436 16.93 -15.03 -23.62
CA GLU A 436 18.05 -14.11 -23.42
C GLU A 436 19.21 -14.66 -22.56
N ALA A 437 19.21 -15.98 -22.29
CA ALA A 437 20.27 -16.62 -21.50
C ALA A 437 21.64 -16.53 -22.21
N ASN A 438 22.70 -16.28 -21.45
CA ASN A 438 24.07 -16.35 -21.97
C ASN A 438 24.60 -17.78 -21.88
N LEU A 439 24.58 -18.49 -23.02
CA LEU A 439 25.08 -19.85 -23.21
C LEU A 439 26.32 -19.88 -24.13
N ASN A 440 27.02 -18.75 -24.29
CA ASN A 440 28.16 -18.63 -25.18
C ASN A 440 29.25 -19.66 -24.84
N GLY A 441 29.61 -20.48 -25.80
CA GLY A 441 30.60 -21.54 -25.64
C GLY A 441 30.20 -22.68 -24.70
N ALA A 442 28.97 -22.75 -24.25
CA ALA A 442 28.50 -23.82 -23.36
C ALA A 442 28.54 -25.18 -24.08
N ASP A 443 28.88 -26.23 -23.35
CA ASP A 443 28.80 -27.59 -23.83
C ASP A 443 27.42 -28.18 -23.52
N LEU A 444 26.53 -28.21 -24.53
CA LEU A 444 25.18 -28.72 -24.44
C LEU A 444 25.01 -30.11 -25.09
N ARG A 445 26.10 -30.84 -25.32
CA ARG A 445 26.04 -32.16 -25.96
C ARG A 445 25.03 -33.09 -25.29
N ALA A 446 24.15 -33.68 -26.08
CA ALA A 446 23.10 -34.59 -25.62
C ALA A 446 22.19 -33.99 -24.51
N ALA A 447 22.17 -32.68 -24.32
CA ALA A 447 21.22 -32.03 -23.43
C ALA A 447 19.79 -32.14 -23.97
N LYS A 448 18.80 -32.13 -23.05
CA LYS A 448 17.39 -32.14 -23.38
C LYS A 448 16.85 -30.71 -23.32
N LEU A 449 16.56 -30.10 -24.47
CA LEU A 449 16.02 -28.76 -24.62
C LEU A 449 14.65 -28.76 -25.32
N TRP A 450 14.02 -29.94 -25.45
CA TRP A 450 12.70 -30.03 -26.07
C TRP A 450 11.68 -29.14 -25.33
N LEU A 451 10.82 -28.43 -26.07
CA LEU A 451 9.90 -27.42 -25.54
C LEU A 451 10.57 -26.26 -24.73
N ALA A 452 11.89 -26.10 -24.78
CA ALA A 452 12.55 -24.98 -24.12
C ALA A 452 12.35 -23.67 -24.92
N ASP A 453 12.23 -22.55 -24.20
CA ASP A 453 12.23 -21.21 -24.82
C ASP A 453 13.66 -20.61 -24.75
N LEU A 454 14.34 -20.58 -25.89
CA LEU A 454 15.68 -20.02 -26.10
C LEU A 454 15.62 -18.69 -26.88
N GLY A 455 14.45 -18.03 -26.89
CA GLY A 455 14.28 -16.79 -27.63
C GLY A 455 15.31 -15.72 -27.24
N GLY A 456 16.08 -15.22 -28.20
CA GLY A 456 17.13 -14.23 -27.95
C GLY A 456 18.36 -14.72 -27.16
N ALA A 457 18.49 -16.02 -26.90
CA ALA A 457 19.64 -16.58 -26.19
C ALA A 457 20.97 -16.43 -27.00
N ASP A 458 22.07 -16.19 -26.31
CA ASP A 458 23.40 -16.20 -26.90
C ASP A 458 23.98 -17.62 -26.87
N LEU A 459 23.90 -18.33 -27.98
CA LEU A 459 24.42 -19.69 -28.18
C LEU A 459 25.73 -19.71 -29.01
N ARG A 460 26.37 -18.56 -29.25
CA ARG A 460 27.60 -18.50 -30.04
C ARG A 460 28.63 -19.46 -29.46
N ARG A 461 29.31 -20.19 -30.35
CA ARG A 461 30.35 -21.19 -29.99
C ARG A 461 29.86 -22.32 -29.09
N ALA A 462 28.55 -22.43 -28.81
CA ALA A 462 28.01 -23.54 -28.03
C ALA A 462 28.14 -24.87 -28.81
N ASN A 463 28.27 -25.95 -28.09
CA ASN A 463 28.32 -27.30 -28.67
C ASN A 463 26.96 -27.97 -28.48
N LEU A 464 26.18 -28.05 -29.55
CA LEU A 464 24.81 -28.59 -29.58
C LEU A 464 24.73 -30.02 -30.14
N ARG A 465 25.85 -30.73 -30.29
CA ARG A 465 25.84 -32.07 -30.88
C ARG A 465 24.97 -33.04 -30.08
N HIS A 466 24.08 -33.70 -30.78
CA HIS A 466 23.10 -34.64 -30.21
C HIS A 466 22.11 -34.00 -29.20
N THR A 467 22.00 -32.69 -29.16
CA THR A 467 21.04 -31.98 -28.32
C THR A 467 19.61 -32.20 -28.86
N ASP A 468 18.67 -32.47 -27.97
CA ASP A 468 17.26 -32.58 -28.35
C ASP A 468 16.57 -31.19 -28.27
N LEU A 469 16.40 -30.56 -29.43
CA LEU A 469 15.79 -29.23 -29.60
C LEU A 469 14.35 -29.28 -30.13
N ARG A 470 13.72 -30.44 -30.11
CA ARG A 470 12.35 -30.60 -30.68
C ARG A 470 11.39 -29.63 -29.97
N GLU A 471 10.58 -28.95 -30.77
CA GLU A 471 9.58 -27.98 -30.30
C GLU A 471 10.19 -26.83 -29.45
N SER A 472 11.49 -26.60 -29.48
CA SER A 472 12.10 -25.47 -28.82
C SER A 472 11.93 -24.18 -29.62
N ASN A 473 11.78 -23.04 -28.92
CA ASN A 473 11.73 -21.72 -29.52
C ASN A 473 13.15 -21.12 -29.59
N LEU A 474 13.66 -20.89 -30.78
CA LEU A 474 14.99 -20.28 -31.05
C LEU A 474 14.86 -18.91 -31.71
N VAL A 475 13.70 -18.28 -31.70
CA VAL A 475 13.48 -16.97 -32.36
C VAL A 475 14.43 -15.92 -31.80
N GLY A 476 15.29 -15.36 -32.68
CA GLY A 476 16.26 -14.34 -32.29
C GLY A 476 17.48 -14.87 -31.52
N ALA A 477 17.62 -16.18 -31.34
CA ALA A 477 18.83 -16.76 -30.74
C ALA A 477 20.04 -16.57 -31.67
N ASP A 478 21.20 -16.27 -31.06
CA ASP A 478 22.46 -16.15 -31.81
C ASP A 478 23.20 -17.48 -31.84
N LEU A 479 23.17 -18.15 -33.00
CA LEU A 479 23.76 -19.46 -33.25
C LEU A 479 25.12 -19.39 -33.99
N ARG A 480 25.77 -18.25 -34.10
CA ARG A 480 27.02 -18.11 -34.82
C ARG A 480 28.12 -18.98 -34.19
N GLU A 481 28.85 -19.67 -35.03
CA GLU A 481 29.98 -20.56 -34.64
C GLU A 481 29.54 -21.71 -33.72
N THR A 482 28.22 -22.06 -33.66
CA THR A 482 27.74 -23.24 -32.94
C THR A 482 28.20 -24.54 -33.64
N ASN A 483 28.43 -25.58 -32.85
CA ASN A 483 28.68 -26.93 -33.32
C ASN A 483 27.38 -27.75 -33.16
N LEU A 484 26.69 -28.02 -34.28
CA LEU A 484 25.41 -28.75 -34.34
C LEU A 484 25.61 -30.26 -34.44
#